data_ce2529b7cb2b79a363209e3bfdcca6a9
#
_entry.id   ce2529b7cb2b79a363209e3bfdcca6a9
#
_cell.length_a   1.000
_cell.length_b   1.000
_cell.length_c   1.000
_cell.angle_alpha   90.00
_cell.angle_beta   90.00
_cell.angle_gamma   90.00
#
_symmetry.space_group_name_H-M   'P 1'
#
loop_
_entity.id
_entity.type
_entity.pdbx_description
1 polymer ?
#
loop_
_entity_poly.entity_id
_entity_poly.type
_entity_poly.pdbx_seq_one_letter_code
_entity_poly.pdbx_strand_id
1 'polypeptide(L)'
;MDFVENWVITQTLGEGAYGEVKLGANKSTGENLAMKVINSSLDPEIRRAVLKEIGIHKILKSPHIIRFYGNRSENGIDYIFMEYAPHGELFDRIEPDVGMSTNDAQKFMMQLLNGVEYLHSRGIAHRDIKPENLLLDEKDNLKISDFGLATLFRSHGKERPLDKKCGTLPYVAPEVLHRP
;
A
#
# COMPACT_ATOMS: atom_id res chain seq x y z
N MET A 1 -26.03 -3.89 6.45
CA MET A 1 -26.37 -3.20 5.18
C MET A 1 -25.32 -3.57 4.17
N ASP A 2 -25.71 -4.11 3.02
CA ASP A 2 -24.73 -4.53 2.02
C ASP A 2 -24.14 -3.29 1.36
N PHE A 3 -22.82 -3.15 1.39
CA PHE A 3 -22.10 -2.03 0.79
C PHE A 3 -22.17 -2.06 -0.75
N VAL A 4 -21.99 -3.25 -1.31
CA VAL A 4 -22.23 -3.62 -2.69
C VAL A 4 -22.96 -4.96 -2.64
N GLU A 5 -23.74 -5.29 -3.66
CA GLU A 5 -24.47 -6.56 -3.71
C GLU A 5 -23.59 -7.74 -3.25
N ASN A 6 -24.04 -8.45 -2.21
CA ASN A 6 -23.35 -9.56 -1.55
C ASN A 6 -22.07 -9.22 -0.75
N TRP A 7 -21.62 -7.97 -0.66
CA TRP A 7 -20.47 -7.59 0.13
C TRP A 7 -20.87 -6.86 1.40
N VAL A 8 -20.28 -7.25 2.53
CA VAL A 8 -20.44 -6.58 3.83
C VAL A 8 -19.12 -6.14 4.38
N ILE A 9 -19.12 -4.98 5.03
CA ILE A 9 -17.97 -4.50 5.83
C ILE A 9 -18.05 -5.21 7.19
N THR A 10 -16.96 -5.88 7.57
CA THR A 10 -16.92 -6.68 8.80
C THR A 10 -16.13 -6.04 9.93
N GLN A 11 -14.99 -5.40 9.60
CA GLN A 11 -14.14 -4.75 10.60
C GLN A 11 -13.24 -3.68 9.99
N THR A 12 -12.70 -2.79 10.84
CA THR A 12 -11.63 -1.88 10.47
C THR A 12 -10.30 -2.58 10.65
N LEU A 13 -9.47 -2.57 9.59
CA LEU A 13 -8.13 -3.18 9.59
C LEU A 13 -7.05 -2.18 10.01
N GLY A 14 -7.25 -0.89 9.74
CA GLY A 14 -6.31 0.16 10.09
C GLY A 14 -6.87 1.54 9.78
N GLU A 15 -6.18 2.55 10.29
CA GLU A 15 -6.49 3.96 10.06
C GLU A 15 -5.28 4.65 9.41
N GLY A 16 -5.53 5.52 8.45
CA GLY A 16 -4.53 6.34 7.77
C GLY A 16 -4.83 7.83 7.89
N ALA A 17 -3.92 8.66 7.36
CA ALA A 17 -4.03 10.11 7.43
C ALA A 17 -5.33 10.70 6.84
N TYR A 18 -5.91 10.02 5.85
CA TYR A 18 -7.08 10.52 5.11
C TYR A 18 -8.29 9.58 5.14
N GLY A 19 -8.21 8.47 5.87
CA GLY A 19 -9.29 7.50 5.91
C GLY A 19 -8.94 6.20 6.62
N GLU A 20 -9.80 5.22 6.45
CA GLU A 20 -9.72 3.92 7.11
C GLU A 20 -9.54 2.81 6.07
N VAL A 21 -8.92 1.70 6.48
CA VAL A 21 -8.92 0.45 5.71
C VAL A 21 -9.87 -0.53 6.40
N LYS A 22 -10.83 -1.05 5.65
CA LYS A 22 -11.86 -1.96 6.14
C LYS A 22 -11.74 -3.32 5.47
N LEU A 23 -12.17 -4.36 6.19
CA LEU A 23 -12.32 -5.70 5.64
C LEU A 23 -13.72 -5.85 5.07
N GLY A 24 -13.81 -6.24 3.79
CA GLY A 24 -15.03 -6.65 3.13
C GLY A 24 -15.08 -8.16 2.98
N ALA A 25 -16.26 -8.74 3.20
CA ALA A 25 -16.51 -10.17 3.00
C ALA A 25 -17.70 -10.36 2.04
N ASN A 26 -17.51 -11.26 1.07
CA ASN A 26 -18.59 -11.66 0.16
C ASN A 26 -19.43 -12.76 0.82
N LYS A 27 -20.72 -12.50 1.03
CA LYS A 27 -21.63 -13.44 1.69
C LYS A 27 -21.86 -14.73 0.89
N SER A 28 -21.73 -14.64 -0.42
CA SER A 28 -22.03 -15.78 -1.32
C SER A 28 -20.83 -16.66 -1.54
N THR A 29 -19.61 -16.08 -1.66
CA THR A 29 -18.39 -16.82 -1.99
C THR A 29 -17.47 -17.03 -0.80
N GLY A 30 -17.63 -16.24 0.28
CA GLY A 30 -16.72 -16.23 1.43
C GLY A 30 -15.38 -15.52 1.16
N GLU A 31 -15.21 -14.91 -0.01
CA GLU A 31 -14.02 -14.16 -0.34
C GLU A 31 -13.90 -12.89 0.49
N ASN A 32 -12.67 -12.53 0.82
CA ASN A 32 -12.34 -11.30 1.54
C ASN A 32 -11.57 -10.33 0.65
N LEU A 33 -11.76 -9.04 0.87
CA LEU A 33 -10.94 -7.98 0.29
C LEU A 33 -10.67 -6.88 1.32
N ALA A 34 -9.61 -6.11 1.11
CA ALA A 34 -9.37 -4.88 1.84
C ALA A 34 -9.93 -3.69 1.04
N MET A 35 -10.48 -2.73 1.76
CA MET A 35 -11.10 -1.55 1.16
C MET A 35 -10.60 -0.30 1.88
N LYS A 36 -9.86 0.55 1.15
CA LYS A 36 -9.46 1.86 1.64
C LYS A 36 -10.58 2.86 1.37
N VAL A 37 -11.05 3.52 2.42
CA VAL A 37 -12.17 4.48 2.39
C VAL A 37 -11.63 5.86 2.70
N ILE A 38 -11.73 6.78 1.75
CA ILE A 38 -11.15 8.12 1.86
C ILE A 38 -12.25 9.17 1.60
N ASN A 39 -12.44 10.09 2.54
CA ASN A 39 -13.30 11.24 2.30
C ASN A 39 -12.54 12.32 1.52
N SER A 40 -12.72 12.34 0.22
CA SER A 40 -12.06 13.27 -0.70
C SER A 40 -12.86 14.56 -0.96
N SER A 41 -14.06 14.68 -0.38
CA SER A 41 -14.90 15.87 -0.50
C SER A 41 -14.38 17.05 0.34
N LEU A 42 -13.53 16.77 1.34
CA LEU A 42 -13.04 17.76 2.29
C LEU A 42 -11.97 18.68 1.69
N ASP A 43 -11.17 18.18 0.74
CA ASP A 43 -10.04 18.92 0.17
C ASP A 43 -9.73 18.43 -1.25
N PRO A 44 -9.67 19.34 -2.25
CA PRO A 44 -9.26 19.01 -3.61
C PRO A 44 -7.86 18.38 -3.72
N GLU A 45 -6.94 18.69 -2.78
CA GLU A 45 -5.61 18.08 -2.73
C GLU A 45 -5.70 16.59 -2.37
N ILE A 46 -6.58 16.23 -1.43
CA ILE A 46 -6.84 14.83 -1.07
C ILE A 46 -7.36 14.07 -2.31
N ARG A 47 -8.30 14.67 -3.03
CA ARG A 47 -8.83 14.07 -4.27
C ARG A 47 -7.75 13.83 -5.31
N ARG A 48 -6.86 14.79 -5.52
CA ARG A 48 -5.72 14.64 -6.46
C ARG A 48 -4.77 13.52 -6.01
N ALA A 49 -4.46 13.47 -4.72
CA ALA A 49 -3.61 12.42 -4.14
C ALA A 49 -4.22 11.02 -4.34
N VAL A 50 -5.53 10.86 -4.10
CA VAL A 50 -6.25 9.60 -4.30
C VAL A 50 -6.23 9.16 -5.76
N LEU A 51 -6.50 10.06 -6.69
CA LEU A 51 -6.48 9.76 -8.13
C LEU A 51 -5.08 9.35 -8.60
N LYS A 52 -4.03 9.97 -8.05
CA LYS A 52 -2.64 9.59 -8.32
C LYS A 52 -2.32 8.19 -7.77
N GLU A 53 -2.70 7.90 -6.53
CA GLU A 53 -2.53 6.59 -5.91
C GLU A 53 -3.21 5.49 -6.73
N ILE A 54 -4.47 5.69 -7.12
CA ILE A 54 -5.22 4.77 -7.98
C ILE A 54 -4.51 4.60 -9.33
N GLY A 55 -4.09 5.70 -9.95
CA GLY A 55 -3.42 5.68 -11.24
C GLY A 55 -2.13 4.85 -11.24
N ILE A 56 -1.37 4.89 -10.15
CA ILE A 56 -0.15 4.08 -9.98
C ILE A 56 -0.51 2.64 -9.63
N HIS A 57 -1.35 2.43 -8.62
CA HIS A 57 -1.64 1.10 -8.09
C HIS A 57 -2.30 0.18 -9.12
N LYS A 58 -3.22 0.70 -9.93
CA LYS A 58 -3.98 -0.10 -10.91
C LYS A 58 -3.14 -0.77 -11.99
N ILE A 59 -1.94 -0.27 -12.29
CA ILE A 59 -1.05 -0.85 -13.31
C ILE A 59 -0.11 -1.91 -12.76
N LEU A 60 -0.06 -2.09 -11.43
CA LEU A 60 0.89 -2.98 -10.75
C LEU A 60 0.33 -4.40 -10.67
N LYS A 61 1.14 -5.37 -11.14
CA LYS A 61 0.84 -6.81 -11.05
C LYS A 61 2.13 -7.55 -10.74
N SER A 62 2.32 -7.91 -9.47
CA SER A 62 3.47 -8.67 -8.97
C SER A 62 3.05 -9.51 -7.77
N PRO A 63 3.64 -10.70 -7.56
CA PRO A 63 3.36 -11.53 -6.38
C PRO A 63 3.75 -10.85 -5.07
N HIS A 64 4.61 -9.83 -5.10
CA HIS A 64 5.10 -9.09 -3.93
C HIS A 64 4.55 -7.67 -3.81
N ILE A 65 3.41 -7.41 -4.47
CA ILE A 65 2.66 -6.16 -4.37
C ILE A 65 1.19 -6.49 -4.13
N ILE A 66 0.56 -5.81 -3.18
CA ILE A 66 -0.88 -5.90 -2.94
C ILE A 66 -1.62 -5.60 -4.24
N ARG A 67 -2.46 -6.52 -4.66
CA ARG A 67 -3.20 -6.40 -5.93
C ARG A 67 -4.31 -5.37 -5.82
N PHE A 68 -4.39 -4.51 -6.82
CA PHE A 68 -5.51 -3.61 -7.01
C PHE A 68 -6.66 -4.33 -7.73
N TYR A 69 -7.87 -4.27 -7.19
CA TYR A 69 -9.06 -4.87 -7.80
C TYR A 69 -9.94 -3.85 -8.51
N GLY A 70 -10.06 -2.65 -7.98
CA GLY A 70 -10.89 -1.61 -8.54
C GLY A 70 -11.06 -0.43 -7.61
N ASN A 71 -11.85 0.53 -8.05
CA ASN A 71 -12.20 1.70 -7.24
C ASN A 71 -13.61 2.18 -7.57
N ARG A 72 -14.21 2.91 -6.63
CA ARG A 72 -15.51 3.57 -6.77
C ARG A 72 -15.47 4.91 -6.09
N SER A 73 -16.16 5.89 -6.65
CA SER A 73 -16.39 7.20 -6.02
C SER A 73 -17.88 7.40 -5.87
N GLU A 74 -18.33 7.71 -4.66
CA GLU A 74 -19.74 7.93 -4.37
C GLU A 74 -19.88 8.96 -3.25
N ASN A 75 -20.69 10.00 -3.46
CA ASN A 75 -21.01 11.03 -2.47
C ASN A 75 -19.77 11.68 -1.83
N GLY A 76 -18.69 11.89 -2.61
CA GLY A 76 -17.45 12.51 -2.13
C GLY A 76 -16.52 11.56 -1.35
N ILE A 77 -16.87 10.28 -1.31
CA ILE A 77 -16.03 9.23 -0.73
C ILE A 77 -15.44 8.39 -1.85
N ASP A 78 -14.14 8.16 -1.78
CA ASP A 78 -13.42 7.25 -2.67
C ASP A 78 -13.14 5.93 -1.97
N TYR A 79 -13.41 4.85 -2.67
CA TYR A 79 -13.19 3.47 -2.23
C TYR A 79 -12.17 2.82 -3.14
N ILE A 80 -11.10 2.27 -2.57
CA ILE A 80 -10.09 1.48 -3.29
C ILE A 80 -10.19 0.04 -2.81
N PHE A 81 -10.50 -0.87 -3.73
CA PHE A 81 -10.61 -2.30 -3.44
C PHE A 81 -9.30 -3.00 -3.78
N MET A 82 -8.78 -3.77 -2.85
CA MET A 82 -7.48 -4.43 -2.99
C MET A 82 -7.44 -5.78 -2.28
N GLU A 83 -6.39 -6.53 -2.58
CA GLU A 83 -6.08 -7.79 -1.93
C GLU A 83 -6.01 -7.64 -0.41
N TYR A 84 -6.62 -8.59 0.30
CA TYR A 84 -6.50 -8.72 1.74
C TYR A 84 -5.35 -9.65 2.09
N ALA A 85 -4.46 -9.19 2.94
CA ALA A 85 -3.32 -9.95 3.47
C ALA A 85 -3.62 -10.34 4.94
N PRO A 86 -4.07 -11.58 5.20
CA PRO A 86 -4.65 -11.95 6.50
C PRO A 86 -3.63 -12.05 7.62
N HIS A 87 -2.34 -12.23 7.34
CA HIS A 87 -1.30 -12.29 8.37
C HIS A 87 -0.76 -10.92 8.79
N GLY A 88 -1.35 -9.82 8.29
CA GLY A 88 -1.12 -8.47 8.77
C GLY A 88 0.24 -7.90 8.38
N GLU A 89 0.74 -6.98 9.19
CA GLU A 89 1.98 -6.22 8.94
C GLU A 89 3.23 -7.02 9.33
N LEU A 90 4.30 -6.89 8.54
CA LEU A 90 5.62 -7.39 8.92
C LEU A 90 6.11 -6.78 10.24
N PHE A 91 5.69 -5.54 10.54
CA PHE A 91 6.00 -4.86 11.81
C PHE A 91 5.71 -5.75 13.02
N ASP A 92 4.57 -6.46 13.04
CA ASP A 92 4.14 -7.31 14.15
C ASP A 92 4.92 -8.63 14.25
N ARG A 93 5.75 -8.95 13.26
CA ARG A 93 6.68 -10.10 13.26
C ARG A 93 8.07 -9.74 13.78
N ILE A 94 8.35 -8.46 13.98
CA ILE A 94 9.60 -7.96 14.54
C ILE A 94 9.39 -7.79 16.04
N GLU A 95 9.97 -8.70 16.83
CA GLU A 95 9.85 -8.65 18.28
C GLU A 95 10.69 -7.50 18.83
N PRO A 96 10.13 -6.59 19.66
CA PRO A 96 10.87 -5.48 20.23
C PRO A 96 12.14 -5.95 20.97
N ASP A 97 13.25 -5.23 20.75
CA ASP A 97 14.58 -5.49 21.30
C ASP A 97 15.23 -6.84 20.92
N VAL A 98 14.51 -7.70 20.19
CA VAL A 98 14.99 -9.02 19.74
C VAL A 98 15.10 -9.09 18.22
N GLY A 99 14.10 -8.58 17.49
CA GLY A 99 14.03 -8.67 16.04
C GLY A 99 13.33 -9.93 15.54
N MET A 100 13.92 -10.59 14.55
CA MET A 100 13.46 -11.88 14.01
C MET A 100 14.65 -12.77 13.67
N SER A 101 14.40 -14.04 13.37
CA SER A 101 15.45 -14.97 12.91
C SER A 101 16.11 -14.47 11.62
N THR A 102 17.41 -14.78 11.47
CA THR A 102 18.15 -14.43 10.25
C THR A 102 17.52 -15.05 9.00
N ASN A 103 17.00 -16.28 9.12
CA ASN A 103 16.34 -16.95 7.99
C ASN A 103 15.06 -16.23 7.56
N ASP A 104 14.22 -15.80 8.52
CA ASP A 104 13.01 -15.04 8.22
C ASP A 104 13.35 -13.66 7.64
N ALA A 105 14.31 -12.97 8.25
CA ALA A 105 14.78 -11.68 7.76
C ALA A 105 15.31 -11.77 6.31
N GLN A 106 16.08 -12.80 6.00
CA GLN A 106 16.57 -13.03 4.64
C GLN A 106 15.43 -13.32 3.67
N LYS A 107 14.49 -14.17 4.03
CA LYS A 107 13.30 -14.48 3.21
C LYS A 107 12.53 -13.20 2.88
N PHE A 108 12.17 -12.42 3.89
CA PHE A 108 11.38 -11.20 3.70
C PHE A 108 12.16 -10.12 2.94
N MET A 109 13.47 -9.99 3.19
CA MET A 109 14.30 -9.04 2.44
C MET A 109 14.37 -9.40 0.95
N MET A 110 14.53 -10.66 0.60
CA MET A 110 14.54 -11.10 -0.80
C MET A 110 13.20 -10.82 -1.49
N GLN A 111 12.09 -11.08 -0.81
CA GLN A 111 10.77 -10.80 -1.34
C GLN A 111 10.52 -9.29 -1.51
N LEU A 112 10.98 -8.48 -0.54
CA LEU A 112 10.94 -7.03 -0.64
C LEU A 112 11.75 -6.50 -1.83
N LEU A 113 12.96 -6.99 -2.01
CA LEU A 113 13.82 -6.60 -3.14
C LEU A 113 13.18 -6.94 -4.49
N ASN A 114 12.56 -8.11 -4.61
CA ASN A 114 11.83 -8.49 -5.82
C ASN A 114 10.64 -7.53 -6.11
N GLY A 115 9.91 -7.14 -5.09
CA GLY A 115 8.82 -6.15 -5.21
C GLY A 115 9.33 -4.77 -5.60
N VAL A 116 10.42 -4.30 -4.99
CA VAL A 116 11.04 -3.00 -5.30
C VAL A 116 11.64 -2.99 -6.70
N GLU A 117 12.33 -4.07 -7.11
CA GLU A 117 12.84 -4.22 -8.48
C GLU A 117 11.71 -4.09 -9.52
N TYR A 118 10.59 -4.75 -9.26
CA TYR A 118 9.41 -4.62 -10.12
C TYR A 118 8.92 -3.16 -10.20
N LEU A 119 8.78 -2.45 -9.07
CA LEU A 119 8.37 -1.05 -9.05
C LEU A 119 9.34 -0.17 -9.84
N HIS A 120 10.65 -0.32 -9.59
CA HIS A 120 11.69 0.47 -10.26
C HIS A 120 11.75 0.17 -11.77
N SER A 121 11.52 -1.07 -12.18
CA SER A 121 11.43 -1.42 -13.62
C SER A 121 10.28 -0.69 -14.32
N ARG A 122 9.21 -0.36 -13.59
CA ARG A 122 8.07 0.43 -14.06
C ARG A 122 8.26 1.94 -13.90
N GLY A 123 9.43 2.39 -13.43
CA GLY A 123 9.72 3.80 -13.20
C GLY A 123 8.99 4.39 -11.99
N ILE A 124 8.61 3.56 -11.02
CA ILE A 124 7.86 3.97 -9.83
C ILE A 124 8.75 3.88 -8.61
N ALA A 125 8.80 4.97 -7.83
CA ALA A 125 9.39 5.01 -6.50
C ALA A 125 8.27 4.98 -5.45
N HIS A 126 8.35 4.06 -4.50
CA HIS A 126 7.34 3.91 -3.44
C HIS A 126 7.40 5.06 -2.43
N ARG A 127 8.59 5.38 -1.95
CA ARG A 127 8.95 6.47 -1.03
C ARG A 127 8.49 6.34 0.42
N ASP A 128 7.90 5.21 0.80
CA ASP A 128 7.52 4.95 2.20
C ASP A 128 7.64 3.46 2.55
N ILE A 129 8.76 2.85 2.19
CA ILE A 129 9.07 1.46 2.56
C ILE A 129 9.38 1.40 4.06
N LYS A 130 8.55 0.65 4.78
CA LYS A 130 8.66 0.42 6.22
C LYS A 130 7.88 -0.84 6.61
N PRO A 131 8.17 -1.49 7.73
CA PRO A 131 7.51 -2.74 8.12
C PRO A 131 5.98 -2.65 8.23
N GLU A 132 5.43 -1.48 8.54
CA GLU A 132 3.98 -1.24 8.61
C GLU A 132 3.31 -1.28 7.22
N ASN A 133 4.07 -1.00 6.14
CA ASN A 133 3.60 -1.03 4.76
C ASN A 133 3.95 -2.33 4.02
N LEU A 134 4.47 -3.32 4.72
CA LEU A 134 4.80 -4.63 4.19
C LEU A 134 3.85 -5.64 4.84
N LEU A 135 2.91 -6.16 4.04
CA LEU A 135 1.88 -7.06 4.51
C LEU A 135 2.22 -8.52 4.19
N LEU A 136 1.66 -9.45 4.95
CA LEU A 136 1.87 -10.87 4.80
C LEU A 136 0.57 -11.57 4.41
N ASP A 137 0.61 -12.36 3.35
CA ASP A 137 -0.52 -13.20 2.95
C ASP A 137 -0.65 -14.45 3.83
N GLU A 138 -1.60 -15.32 3.52
CA GLU A 138 -1.86 -16.57 4.27
C GLU A 138 -0.71 -17.57 4.25
N LYS A 139 0.26 -17.41 3.33
CA LYS A 139 1.48 -18.23 3.21
C LYS A 139 2.74 -17.51 3.70
N ASP A 140 2.58 -16.37 4.39
CA ASP A 140 3.66 -15.48 4.80
C ASP A 140 4.51 -14.95 3.63
N ASN A 141 3.92 -14.75 2.45
CA ASN A 141 4.55 -14.00 1.39
C ASN A 141 4.40 -12.50 1.64
N LEU A 142 5.51 -11.78 1.49
CA LEU A 142 5.54 -10.32 1.67
C LEU A 142 4.94 -9.62 0.46
N LYS A 143 4.11 -8.62 0.73
CA LYS A 143 3.46 -7.76 -0.25
C LYS A 143 3.59 -6.30 0.13
N ILE A 144 4.17 -5.51 -0.77
CA ILE A 144 4.28 -4.05 -0.60
C ILE A 144 2.89 -3.43 -0.75
N SER A 145 2.52 -2.58 0.20
CA SER A 145 1.25 -1.86 0.22
C SER A 145 1.45 -0.36 0.39
N ASP A 146 0.36 0.38 0.32
CA ASP A 146 0.28 1.84 0.49
C ASP A 146 1.09 2.63 -0.55
N PHE A 147 0.43 2.99 -1.63
CA PHE A 147 1.01 3.78 -2.73
C PHE A 147 0.69 5.28 -2.64
N GLY A 148 0.27 5.74 -1.47
CA GLY A 148 -0.11 7.13 -1.22
C GLY A 148 1.02 8.14 -1.43
N LEU A 149 2.28 7.75 -1.22
CA LEU A 149 3.48 8.56 -1.49
C LEU A 149 4.20 8.17 -2.78
N ALA A 150 3.75 7.12 -3.47
CA ALA A 150 4.38 6.64 -4.68
C ALA A 150 4.33 7.68 -5.82
N THR A 151 5.37 7.67 -6.65
CA THR A 151 5.45 8.59 -7.78
C THR A 151 6.26 8.01 -8.92
N LEU A 152 6.03 8.51 -10.14
CA LEU A 152 6.84 8.17 -11.30
C LEU A 152 8.15 8.97 -11.28
N PHE A 153 9.29 8.29 -11.35
CA PHE A 153 10.60 8.91 -11.58
C PHE A 153 11.08 8.70 -13.02
N ARG A 154 10.49 7.75 -13.75
CA ARG A 154 10.80 7.50 -15.17
C ARG A 154 9.50 7.38 -15.97
N SER A 155 9.43 8.10 -17.10
CA SER A 155 8.32 8.01 -18.04
C SER A 155 8.83 8.21 -19.46
N HIS A 156 8.39 7.34 -20.39
CA HIS A 156 8.84 7.37 -21.79
C HIS A 156 10.38 7.39 -21.97
N GLY A 157 11.09 6.60 -21.12
CA GLY A 157 12.54 6.50 -21.15
C GLY A 157 13.30 7.69 -20.56
N LYS A 158 12.59 8.72 -20.07
CA LYS A 158 13.20 9.89 -19.42
C LYS A 158 13.03 9.82 -17.92
N GLU A 159 14.13 9.98 -17.20
CA GLU A 159 14.14 10.06 -15.72
C GLU A 159 14.05 11.53 -15.29
N ARG A 160 13.40 11.73 -14.14
CA ARG A 160 13.32 13.03 -13.47
C ARG A 160 13.77 12.91 -12.02
N PRO A 161 14.43 13.92 -11.47
CA PRO A 161 14.74 13.96 -10.05
C PRO A 161 13.43 14.03 -9.23
N LEU A 162 13.48 13.43 -8.04
CA LEU A 162 12.41 13.52 -7.05
C LEU A 162 12.86 14.50 -5.96
N ASP A 163 12.15 15.60 -5.82
CA ASP A 163 12.51 16.74 -4.95
C ASP A 163 11.62 16.87 -3.70
N LYS A 164 10.46 16.23 -3.70
CA LYS A 164 9.55 16.28 -2.55
C LYS A 164 10.11 15.52 -1.35
N LYS A 165 10.27 16.21 -0.22
CA LYS A 165 10.57 15.57 1.07
C LYS A 165 9.34 14.82 1.55
N CYS A 166 9.44 13.51 1.66
CA CYS A 166 8.37 12.64 2.17
C CYS A 166 8.95 11.31 2.66
N GLY A 167 8.13 10.54 3.35
CA GLY A 167 8.49 9.28 3.96
C GLY A 167 8.28 9.32 5.47
N THR A 168 8.71 8.28 6.16
CA THR A 168 8.62 8.11 7.61
C THR A 168 10.00 8.25 8.21
N LEU A 169 10.20 9.22 9.11
CA LEU A 169 11.52 9.66 9.60
C LEU A 169 12.53 8.57 9.95
N PRO A 170 12.19 7.50 10.70
CA PRO A 170 13.17 6.46 11.03
C PRO A 170 13.72 5.68 9.83
N TYR A 171 13.05 5.76 8.68
CA TYR A 171 13.36 4.98 7.46
C TYR A 171 13.81 5.84 6.30
N VAL A 172 13.75 7.17 6.45
CA VAL A 172 14.12 8.12 5.39
C VAL A 172 15.62 8.13 5.18
N ALA A 173 16.05 8.11 3.92
CA ALA A 173 17.45 8.22 3.55
C ALA A 173 18.04 9.60 3.90
N PRO A 174 19.36 9.68 4.23
CA PRO A 174 20.00 10.93 4.65
C PRO A 174 19.84 12.07 3.64
N GLU A 175 19.93 11.77 2.35
CA GLU A 175 19.79 12.77 1.29
C GLU A 175 18.42 13.42 1.23
N VAL A 176 17.37 12.75 1.72
CA VAL A 176 16.02 13.32 1.81
C VAL A 176 15.93 14.34 2.94
N LEU A 177 16.64 14.10 4.05
CA LEU A 177 16.67 14.99 5.21
C LEU A 177 17.50 16.26 4.95
N HIS A 178 18.63 16.12 4.26
CA HIS A 178 19.64 17.18 4.07
C HIS A 178 19.49 17.99 2.79
N ARG A 179 18.47 17.75 1.99
CA ARG A 179 18.19 18.64 0.84
C ARG A 179 17.77 20.03 1.32
N PRO A 180 18.37 21.08 0.74
CA PRO A 180 17.96 22.47 1.02
C PRO A 180 16.54 22.75 0.59
#